data_f27e758c0e7519203634eec8a16c687e
#
_entry.id   f27e758c0e7519203634eec8a16c687e
#
_cell.length_a   1.000
_cell.length_b   1.000
_cell.length_c   1.000
_cell.angle_alpha   90.00
_cell.angle_beta   90.00
_cell.angle_gamma   90.00
#
_symmetry.space_group_name_H-M   'P 1'
#
loop_
_entity.id
_entity.type
_entity.pdbx_description
1 polymer ?
#
loop_
_entity_poly.entity_id
_entity_poly.type
_entity_poly.pdbx_seq_one_letter_code
_entity_poly.pdbx_strand_id
1 'polypeptide(L)'
;MGEGFVPVIKAADVPVNGMVAVDINGSRITVANVHGAYYAFDDECTHEQCSLAEGDLAGTTVTCLCHGAEFDVRSGTVLAPPAVVPIRVYRTRVEGDALQIEI
;
A
#
# COMPACT_ATOMS: atom_id res chain seq x y z
N MET A 1 -14.64 -2.42 -20.00
CA MET A 1 -14.38 -2.22 -19.75
C MET A 1 -13.27 -2.31 -19.43
N GLY A 2 -12.95 -2.05 -19.79
CA GLY A 2 -11.65 -2.09 -19.47
C GLY A 2 -11.52 -2.17 -18.04
N GLU A 3 -10.76 -2.92 -17.60
CA GLU A 3 -10.50 -2.89 -16.24
C GLU A 3 -9.72 -1.66 -15.97
N GLY A 4 -9.78 -1.12 -14.82
CA GLY A 4 -9.07 0.08 -14.45
C GLY A 4 -7.64 -0.15 -14.02
N PHE A 5 -6.96 -1.21 -14.47
CA PHE A 5 -5.56 -1.44 -14.12
C PHE A 5 -4.65 -0.49 -14.89
N VAL A 6 -3.77 0.23 -14.16
CA VAL A 6 -2.82 1.14 -14.77
C VAL A 6 -1.42 0.82 -14.26
N PRO A 7 -0.39 0.92 -15.12
CA PRO A 7 0.98 0.70 -14.66
C PRO A 7 1.44 1.89 -13.82
N VAL A 8 2.08 1.61 -12.69
CA VAL A 8 2.46 2.67 -11.75
C VAL A 8 3.96 2.68 -11.43
N ILE A 9 4.62 1.52 -11.50
CA ILE A 9 6.04 1.42 -11.16
C ILE A 9 6.53 0.08 -11.68
N LYS A 10 7.84 -0.03 -11.90
CA LYS A 10 8.42 -1.34 -12.20
C LYS A 10 8.38 -2.19 -10.94
N ALA A 11 7.95 -3.44 -11.10
CA ALA A 11 7.86 -4.35 -9.95
C ALA A 11 9.21 -4.47 -9.23
N ALA A 12 10.30 -4.49 -10.00
CA ALA A 12 11.64 -4.63 -9.44
C ALA A 12 12.08 -3.41 -8.62
N ASP A 13 11.39 -2.28 -8.77
CA ASP A 13 11.73 -1.07 -8.02
C ASP A 13 11.06 -1.03 -6.64
N VAL A 14 10.25 -2.03 -6.31
CA VAL A 14 9.67 -2.15 -4.96
C VAL A 14 10.49 -3.21 -4.24
N PRO A 15 11.34 -2.82 -3.28
CA PRO A 15 12.23 -3.78 -2.62
C PRO A 15 11.45 -4.86 -1.88
N VAL A 16 12.02 -6.06 -1.81
CA VAL A 16 11.40 -7.14 -1.05
C VAL A 16 11.25 -6.71 0.40
N ASN A 17 10.05 -6.88 0.94
CA ASN A 17 9.70 -6.47 2.30
C ASN A 17 9.85 -4.97 2.52
N GLY A 18 9.69 -4.20 1.43
CA GLY A 18 9.73 -2.75 1.48
C GLY A 18 8.48 -2.14 0.89
N MET A 19 8.43 -0.81 0.95
CA MET A 19 7.29 -0.03 0.47
C MET A 19 7.76 1.17 -0.32
N VAL A 20 6.97 1.56 -1.33
CA VAL A 20 7.21 2.77 -2.13
C VAL A 20 5.88 3.48 -2.33
N ALA A 21 5.86 4.80 -2.15
CA ALA A 21 4.67 5.59 -2.44
C ALA A 21 4.72 6.08 -3.87
N VAL A 22 3.57 6.05 -4.54
CA VAL A 22 3.43 6.56 -5.91
C VAL A 22 2.21 7.48 -5.96
N ASP A 23 2.26 8.47 -6.86
CA ASP A 23 1.14 9.40 -7.05
C ASP A 23 0.39 9.02 -8.32
N ILE A 24 -0.92 8.81 -8.19
CA ILE A 24 -1.77 8.42 -9.31
C ILE A 24 -3.00 9.32 -9.30
N ASN A 25 -3.13 10.16 -10.33
CA ASN A 25 -4.28 11.05 -10.47
C ASN A 25 -4.57 11.85 -9.20
N GLY A 26 -3.51 12.34 -8.55
CA GLY A 26 -3.65 13.15 -7.35
C GLY A 26 -3.80 12.36 -6.07
N SER A 27 -3.83 11.04 -6.15
CA SER A 27 -3.90 10.18 -4.95
C SER A 27 -2.54 9.59 -4.68
N ARG A 28 -2.14 9.56 -3.42
CA ARG A 28 -0.89 8.93 -3.03
C ARG A 28 -1.18 7.52 -2.53
N ILE A 29 -0.57 6.55 -3.20
CA ILE A 29 -0.81 5.13 -2.93
C ILE A 29 0.51 4.48 -2.60
N THR A 30 0.52 3.63 -1.57
CA THR A 30 1.70 2.87 -1.18
C THR A 30 1.62 1.48 -1.78
N VAL A 31 2.73 1.04 -2.33
CA VAL A 31 2.89 -0.32 -2.83
C VAL A 31 3.86 -1.05 -1.92
N ALA A 32 3.48 -2.23 -1.45
CA ALA A 32 4.31 -3.06 -0.59
C ALA A 32 4.64 -4.36 -1.31
N ASN A 33 5.87 -4.83 -1.13
CA ASN A 33 6.32 -6.10 -1.65
C ASN A 33 6.56 -7.03 -0.46
N VAL A 34 5.66 -8.00 -0.26
CA VAL A 34 5.76 -8.95 0.84
C VAL A 34 6.18 -10.29 0.24
N HIS A 35 7.46 -10.59 0.32
CA HIS A 35 8.04 -11.83 -0.21
C HIS A 35 7.62 -12.11 -1.66
N GLY A 36 7.55 -11.07 -2.48
CA GLY A 36 7.21 -11.21 -3.89
C GLY A 36 5.73 -11.04 -4.20
N ALA A 37 4.88 -10.90 -3.20
CA ALA A 37 3.47 -10.57 -3.38
C ALA A 37 3.29 -9.06 -3.21
N TYR A 38 2.58 -8.43 -4.13
CA TYR A 38 2.42 -6.97 -4.12
C TYR A 38 1.06 -6.59 -3.60
N TYR A 39 1.03 -5.58 -2.74
CA TYR A 39 -0.20 -5.02 -2.18
C TYR A 39 -0.18 -3.51 -2.33
N ALA A 40 -1.33 -2.92 -2.58
CA ALA A 40 -1.44 -1.47 -2.75
C ALA A 40 -2.55 -0.95 -1.86
N PHE A 41 -2.30 0.18 -1.22
CA PHE A 41 -3.25 0.79 -0.31
C PHE A 41 -2.99 2.29 -0.23
N ASP A 42 -4.00 3.03 0.25
CA ASP A 42 -3.83 4.47 0.41
C ASP A 42 -2.68 4.74 1.36
N ASP A 43 -1.84 5.71 0.99
CA ASP A 43 -0.66 6.05 1.78
C ASP A 43 -1.02 6.77 3.07
N GLU A 44 -2.12 7.52 3.05
CA GLU A 44 -2.49 8.32 4.21
C GLU A 44 -3.12 7.45 5.29
N CYS A 45 -2.53 7.49 6.50
CA CYS A 45 -3.09 6.77 7.64
C CYS A 45 -4.46 7.34 7.97
N THR A 46 -5.44 6.47 8.21
CA THR A 46 -6.81 6.93 8.48
C THR A 46 -6.94 7.67 9.80
N HIS A 47 -5.97 7.51 10.70
CA HIS A 47 -5.96 8.21 11.98
C HIS A 47 -5.45 9.64 11.82
N GLU A 48 -4.37 9.82 11.05
CA GLU A 48 -3.74 11.11 10.81
C GLU A 48 -3.16 11.16 9.42
N GLN A 49 -2.77 12.35 8.99
CA GLN A 49 -2.17 12.53 7.67
C GLN A 49 -0.69 12.16 7.69
N CYS A 50 -0.41 10.92 8.08
CA CYS A 50 0.96 10.40 8.08
C CYS A 50 1.11 9.40 6.96
N SER A 51 2.27 9.40 6.32
CA SER A 51 2.56 8.49 5.23
C SER A 51 2.84 7.08 5.76
N LEU A 52 2.04 6.11 5.33
CA LEU A 52 2.27 4.71 5.72
C LEU A 52 3.54 4.17 5.05
N ALA A 53 3.93 4.72 3.89
CA ALA A 53 5.16 4.30 3.23
C ALA A 53 6.40 4.62 4.05
N GLU A 54 6.31 5.59 4.95
CA GLU A 54 7.41 5.96 5.83
C GLU A 54 7.42 5.15 7.12
N GLY A 55 6.40 4.31 7.32
CA GLY A 55 6.32 3.47 8.49
C GLY A 55 7.07 2.16 8.31
N ASP A 56 6.67 1.17 9.09
CA ASP A 56 7.31 -0.14 9.07
C ASP A 56 6.41 -1.18 8.44
N LEU A 57 7.00 -2.08 7.70
CA LEU A 57 6.31 -3.23 7.12
C LEU A 57 6.90 -4.48 7.73
N ALA A 58 6.06 -5.27 8.41
CA ALA A 58 6.48 -6.54 8.99
C ALA A 58 5.49 -7.61 8.53
N GLY A 59 5.95 -8.49 7.60
CA GLY A 59 5.04 -9.44 6.98
C GLY A 59 3.94 -8.70 6.25
N THR A 60 2.68 -8.91 6.62
CA THR A 60 1.53 -8.26 6.01
C THR A 60 0.97 -7.14 6.87
N THR A 61 1.73 -6.69 7.88
CA THR A 61 1.30 -5.61 8.77
C THR A 61 2.10 -4.36 8.49
N VAL A 62 1.41 -3.24 8.21
CA VAL A 62 2.04 -1.93 8.09
C VAL A 62 1.74 -1.14 9.36
N THR A 63 2.77 -0.48 9.91
CA THR A 63 2.65 0.30 11.13
C THR A 63 2.91 1.77 10.80
N CYS A 64 1.97 2.64 11.18
CA CYS A 64 2.10 4.07 11.02
C CYS A 64 3.12 4.61 12.02
N LEU A 65 4.06 5.43 11.55
CA LEU A 65 5.09 5.99 12.42
C LEU A 65 4.53 6.96 13.46
N CYS A 66 3.41 7.61 13.15
CA CYS A 66 2.94 8.70 13.99
C CYS A 66 2.47 8.22 15.36
N HIS A 67 1.60 7.22 15.41
CA HIS A 67 1.05 6.77 16.67
C HIS A 67 0.94 5.26 16.78
N GLY A 68 1.58 4.53 15.87
CA GLY A 68 1.63 3.08 15.96
C GLY A 68 0.38 2.36 15.49
N ALA A 69 -0.51 3.03 14.78
CA ALA A 69 -1.68 2.35 14.20
C ALA A 69 -1.19 1.27 13.22
N GLU A 70 -1.85 0.11 13.22
CA GLU A 70 -1.46 -1.00 12.38
C GLU A 70 -2.60 -1.44 11.49
N PHE A 71 -2.25 -1.82 10.27
CA PHE A 71 -3.23 -2.27 9.29
C PHE A 71 -2.71 -3.51 8.57
N ASP A 72 -3.64 -4.38 8.17
CA ASP A 72 -3.32 -5.52 7.32
C ASP A 72 -3.28 -5.03 5.87
N VAL A 73 -2.13 -5.16 5.20
CA VAL A 73 -1.99 -4.63 3.83
C VAL A 73 -2.82 -5.40 2.81
N ARG A 74 -3.27 -6.63 3.16
CA ARG A 74 -4.06 -7.46 2.26
C ARG A 74 -5.52 -7.00 2.19
N SER A 75 -6.08 -6.56 3.30
CA SER A 75 -7.50 -6.23 3.41
C SER A 75 -7.78 -4.79 3.81
N GLY A 76 -6.77 -4.11 4.35
CA GLY A 76 -6.96 -2.77 4.92
C GLY A 76 -7.49 -2.77 6.33
N THR A 77 -7.70 -3.95 6.92
CA THR A 77 -8.28 -4.07 8.25
C THR A 77 -7.40 -3.43 9.30
N VAL A 78 -8.02 -2.69 10.22
CA VAL A 78 -7.30 -2.12 11.38
C VAL A 78 -6.91 -3.26 12.31
N LEU A 79 -5.63 -3.31 12.66
CA LEU A 79 -5.11 -4.32 13.58
C LEU A 79 -4.77 -3.74 14.94
N ALA A 80 -4.50 -2.44 15.01
CA ALA A 80 -4.16 -1.79 16.28
C ALA A 80 -4.58 -0.34 16.27
N PRO A 81 -5.05 0.17 17.44
CA PRO A 81 -5.39 1.58 17.58
C PRO A 81 -4.13 2.45 17.41
N PRO A 82 -4.25 3.76 17.26
CA PRO A 82 -5.50 4.52 17.47
C PRO A 82 -6.40 4.59 16.23
N ALA A 83 -6.02 4.00 15.10
CA ALA A 83 -6.92 4.01 13.93
C ALA A 83 -8.15 3.15 14.22
N VAL A 84 -9.31 3.60 13.73
CA VAL A 84 -10.55 2.84 13.84
C VAL A 84 -11.20 2.62 12.48
N VAL A 85 -10.68 3.27 11.43
CA VAL A 85 -11.19 3.16 10.08
C VAL A 85 -10.19 2.38 9.24
N PRO A 86 -10.63 1.35 8.49
CA PRO A 86 -9.70 0.61 7.63
C PRO A 86 -9.17 1.49 6.51
N ILE A 87 -7.98 1.15 5.99
CA ILE A 87 -7.44 1.84 4.83
C ILE A 87 -8.02 1.20 3.57
N ARG A 88 -8.12 2.01 2.53
CA ARG A 88 -8.57 1.52 1.24
C ARG A 88 -7.44 0.73 0.60
N VAL A 89 -7.76 -0.46 0.08
CA VAL A 89 -6.79 -1.28 -0.64
C VAL A 89 -7.18 -1.37 -2.11
N TYR A 90 -6.20 -1.64 -2.96
CA TYR A 90 -6.37 -1.71 -4.40
C TYR A 90 -5.85 -3.04 -4.89
N ARG A 91 -6.50 -3.58 -5.91
CA ARG A 91 -6.02 -4.81 -6.53
C ARG A 91 -4.77 -4.51 -7.35
N THR A 92 -3.85 -5.47 -7.36
CA THR A 92 -2.59 -5.34 -8.10
C THR A 92 -2.42 -6.51 -9.04
N ARG A 93 -1.61 -6.29 -10.07
CA ARG A 93 -1.14 -7.38 -10.93
C ARG A 93 0.19 -6.97 -11.55
N VAL A 94 0.99 -7.94 -11.94
CA VAL A 94 2.25 -7.69 -12.64
C VAL A 94 2.05 -8.10 -14.09
N GLU A 95 2.37 -7.18 -15.00
CA GLU A 95 2.25 -7.43 -16.42
C GLU A 95 3.62 -7.15 -17.02
N GLY A 96 4.32 -8.20 -17.48
CA GLY A 96 5.71 -8.03 -17.87
C GLY A 96 6.54 -7.62 -16.66
N ASP A 97 7.19 -6.46 -16.73
CA ASP A 97 7.95 -5.94 -15.61
C ASP A 97 7.21 -4.82 -14.86
N ALA A 98 5.99 -4.52 -15.27
CA ALA A 98 5.23 -3.41 -14.68
C ALA A 98 4.27 -3.89 -13.62
N LEU A 99 4.27 -3.21 -12.48
CA LEU A 99 3.25 -3.40 -11.47
C LEU A 99 2.09 -2.48 -11.80
N GLN A 100 0.90 -3.04 -11.85
CA GLN A 100 -0.32 -2.31 -12.16
C GLN A 100 -1.26 -2.33 -10.98
N ILE A 101 -2.03 -1.26 -10.84
CA ILE A 101 -3.02 -1.10 -9.78
C ILE A 101 -4.37 -0.82 -10.42
N GLU A 102 -5.41 -1.44 -9.90
CA GLU A 102 -6.77 -1.18 -10.32
C GLU A 102 -7.33 0.03 -9.58
N ILE A 103 -7.67 1.07 -10.34
CA ILE A 103 -8.24 2.28 -9.77
C ILE A 103 -9.51 2.72 -10.46
#